data_d6c071bf5fdac88c867f8f492bc8d1f3
#
_entry.id   d6c071bf5fdac88c867f8f492bc8d1f3
#
_cell.length_a   1.000
_cell.length_b   1.000
_cell.length_c   1.000
_cell.angle_alpha   90.00
_cell.angle_beta   90.00
_cell.angle_gamma   90.00
#
_symmetry.space_group_name_H-M   'P 1'
#
loop_
_entity.id
_entity.type
_entity.pdbx_description
1 polymer ?
#
loop_
_entity_poly.entity_id
_entity_poly.type
_entity_poly.pdbx_seq_one_letter_code
_entity_poly.pdbx_strand_id
1 'polypeptide(L)'
;MQIVLWVTMLVLMLYAVFAFLYTTVVLYSSGVKTSFLWFWPVTFFISCTAAIGLFLVLRGQLEVLRAPAVVLTFLFWAVVLLLGGVFTQVYRAGRAEPQKDADYVIVLGAQVRGTVPSLVLEARIRKAAEYMKENPDAIAVASGGQGTGELISEAEAIKQGLIRYGIAPERILLEAQSTSTLENIRFSSAVISANEQEKLSDRMCIAGGNNKDAETVADTVADTAGLAYASKIVVVTNDFHVYRATRLAKKNGFQNVSGCGATDAFAVTIQYYVRECIGVVLEFLRGTV
;
A
#
# COMPACT_ATOMS: atom_id res chain seq x y z
N MET A 1 -10.82 37.40 10.58
CA MET A 1 -10.31 37.24 9.19
C MET A 1 -8.80 37.49 9.09
N GLN A 2 -8.29 38.65 9.48
CA GLN A 2 -6.84 38.97 9.41
C GLN A 2 -5.97 37.92 10.15
N ILE A 3 -6.38 37.50 11.36
CA ILE A 3 -5.64 36.48 12.12
C ILE A 3 -5.49 35.18 11.33
N VAL A 4 -6.54 34.74 10.64
CA VAL A 4 -6.51 33.51 9.81
C VAL A 4 -5.50 33.64 8.68
N LEU A 5 -5.47 34.79 7.99
CA LEU A 5 -4.47 35.05 6.92
C LEU A 5 -3.05 35.05 7.46
N TRP A 6 -2.79 35.69 8.63
CA TRP A 6 -1.47 35.66 9.28
C TRP A 6 -1.03 34.26 9.67
N VAL A 7 -1.96 33.46 10.26
CA VAL A 7 -1.69 32.05 10.63
C VAL A 7 -1.39 31.23 9.39
N THR A 8 -2.16 31.40 8.30
CA THR A 8 -1.93 30.67 7.04
C THR A 8 -0.57 31.05 6.43
N MET A 9 -0.21 32.33 6.42
CA MET A 9 1.10 32.78 5.95
C MET A 9 2.23 32.12 6.76
N LEU A 10 2.13 32.12 8.09
CA LEU A 10 3.12 31.48 8.96
C LEU A 10 3.24 29.97 8.68
N VAL A 11 2.12 29.27 8.53
CA VAL A 11 2.10 27.84 8.20
C VAL A 11 2.77 27.57 6.85
N LEU A 12 2.49 28.39 5.83
CA LEU A 12 3.13 28.27 4.52
C LEU A 12 4.65 28.51 4.59
N MET A 13 5.11 29.47 5.39
CA MET A 13 6.55 29.73 5.60
C MET A 13 7.23 28.56 6.30
N LEU A 14 6.63 28.03 7.37
CA LEU A 14 7.16 26.86 8.09
C LEU A 14 7.18 25.62 7.19
N TYR A 15 6.14 25.43 6.39
CA TYR A 15 6.10 24.33 5.42
C TYR A 15 7.18 24.51 4.33
N ALA A 16 7.42 25.73 3.84
CA ALA A 16 8.48 25.98 2.86
C ALA A 16 9.86 25.61 3.41
N VAL A 17 10.16 26.02 4.65
CA VAL A 17 11.43 25.63 5.32
C VAL A 17 11.52 24.10 5.44
N PHE A 18 10.45 23.45 5.88
CA PHE A 18 10.39 21.99 5.98
C PHE A 18 10.62 21.33 4.61
N ALA A 19 9.91 21.76 3.55
CA ALA A 19 10.03 21.18 2.21
C ALA A 19 11.45 21.30 1.65
N PHE A 20 12.11 22.44 1.88
CA PHE A 20 13.51 22.66 1.50
C PHE A 20 14.46 21.69 2.24
N LEU A 21 14.36 21.64 3.57
CA LEU A 21 15.20 20.76 4.39
C LEU A 21 14.95 19.29 4.06
N TYR A 22 13.69 18.90 3.88
CA TYR A 22 13.34 17.53 3.55
C TYR A 22 13.83 17.12 2.14
N THR A 23 13.79 18.04 1.17
CA THR A 23 14.41 17.82 -0.16
C THR A 23 15.88 17.47 -0.02
N THR A 24 16.65 18.21 0.78
CA THR A 24 18.08 17.93 0.99
C THR A 24 18.31 16.58 1.67
N VAL A 25 17.48 16.22 2.66
CA VAL A 25 17.56 14.92 3.34
C VAL A 25 17.29 13.76 2.36
N VAL A 26 16.25 13.86 1.52
CA VAL A 26 15.92 12.83 0.53
C VAL A 26 17.01 12.70 -0.53
N LEU A 27 17.55 13.83 -1.03
CA LEU A 27 18.66 13.84 -1.99
C LEU A 27 19.91 13.15 -1.43
N TYR A 28 20.25 13.45 -0.18
CA TYR A 28 21.41 12.87 0.48
C TYR A 28 21.24 11.36 0.75
N SER A 29 20.06 10.94 1.22
CA SER A 29 19.80 9.55 1.64
C SER A 29 19.47 8.59 0.49
N SER A 30 18.82 9.07 -0.58
CA SER A 30 18.23 8.20 -1.61
C SER A 30 18.55 8.62 -3.05
N GLY A 31 19.19 9.78 -3.22
CA GLY A 31 19.62 10.32 -4.51
C GLY A 31 18.50 10.87 -5.39
N VAL A 32 18.88 11.36 -6.55
CA VAL A 32 17.97 12.07 -7.50
C VAL A 32 16.96 11.15 -8.20
N LYS A 33 17.20 9.84 -8.21
CA LYS A 33 16.29 8.86 -8.86
C LYS A 33 15.11 8.44 -7.99
N THR A 34 14.96 9.03 -6.80
CA THR A 34 13.85 8.73 -5.89
C THR A 34 12.53 9.20 -6.50
N SER A 35 11.55 8.30 -6.59
CA SER A 35 10.21 8.62 -7.09
C SER A 35 9.55 9.71 -6.24
N PHE A 36 8.81 10.63 -6.88
CA PHE A 36 8.09 11.70 -6.20
C PHE A 36 8.99 12.81 -5.58
N LEU A 37 10.29 12.83 -5.85
CA LEU A 37 11.22 13.86 -5.33
C LEU A 37 10.85 15.27 -5.79
N TRP A 38 10.35 15.43 -7.02
CA TRP A 38 9.95 16.73 -7.62
C TRP A 38 8.86 17.46 -6.82
N PHE A 39 8.07 16.72 -6.03
CA PHE A 39 6.96 17.26 -5.24
C PHE A 39 7.44 18.32 -4.24
N TRP A 40 8.54 18.08 -3.54
CA TRP A 40 9.03 18.94 -2.47
C TRP A 40 9.53 20.31 -2.96
N PRO A 41 10.41 20.41 -3.97
CA PRO A 41 10.80 21.70 -4.51
C PRO A 41 9.63 22.45 -5.15
N VAL A 42 8.71 21.79 -5.85
CA VAL A 42 7.55 22.45 -6.42
C VAL A 42 6.66 23.05 -5.33
N THR A 43 6.34 22.29 -4.28
CA THR A 43 5.51 22.79 -3.17
C THR A 43 6.26 23.86 -2.34
N PHE A 44 7.58 23.81 -2.25
CA PHE A 44 8.39 24.89 -1.68
C PHE A 44 8.15 26.22 -2.41
N PHE A 45 8.32 26.25 -3.73
CA PHE A 45 8.12 27.48 -4.50
C PHE A 45 6.67 27.99 -4.44
N ILE A 46 5.69 27.08 -4.52
CA ILE A 46 4.26 27.43 -4.38
C ILE A 46 4.01 28.08 -3.01
N SER A 47 4.54 27.50 -1.94
CA SER A 47 4.35 28.01 -0.57
C SER A 47 5.03 29.37 -0.36
N CYS A 48 6.23 29.57 -0.89
CA CYS A 48 6.91 30.86 -0.85
C CYS A 48 6.10 31.95 -1.58
N THR A 49 5.66 31.65 -2.80
CA THR A 49 4.87 32.61 -3.60
C THR A 49 3.56 32.95 -2.92
N ALA A 50 2.85 31.95 -2.37
CA ALA A 50 1.60 32.16 -1.64
C ALA A 50 1.82 32.99 -0.36
N ALA A 51 2.87 32.71 0.41
CA ALA A 51 3.21 33.48 1.62
C ALA A 51 3.54 34.94 1.31
N ILE A 52 4.31 35.21 0.24
CA ILE A 52 4.61 36.56 -0.22
C ILE A 52 3.32 37.27 -0.66
N GLY A 53 2.46 36.59 -1.44
CA GLY A 53 1.18 37.16 -1.87
C GLY A 53 0.28 37.54 -0.68
N LEU A 54 0.16 36.65 0.32
CA LEU A 54 -0.58 36.95 1.55
C LEU A 54 0.03 38.12 2.33
N PHE A 55 1.36 38.21 2.41
CA PHE A 55 2.02 39.32 3.06
C PHE A 55 1.70 40.68 2.38
N LEU A 56 1.74 40.74 1.06
CA LEU A 56 1.40 41.94 0.29
C LEU A 56 -0.08 42.34 0.45
N VAL A 57 -0.99 41.37 0.48
CA VAL A 57 -2.43 41.59 0.78
C VAL A 57 -2.61 42.14 2.19
N LEU A 58 -1.93 41.56 3.19
CA LEU A 58 -2.02 41.98 4.59
C LEU A 58 -1.44 43.42 4.81
N ARG A 59 -0.45 43.81 3.98
CA ARG A 59 0.14 45.16 3.98
C ARG A 59 -0.69 46.20 3.20
N GLY A 60 -1.80 45.79 2.60
CA GLY A 60 -2.67 46.66 1.80
C GLY A 60 -2.13 47.01 0.43
N GLN A 61 -1.00 46.39 -0.01
CA GLN A 61 -0.39 46.68 -1.32
C GLN A 61 -1.14 45.98 -2.47
N LEU A 62 -1.93 44.91 -2.19
CA LEU A 62 -2.71 44.17 -3.16
C LEU A 62 -4.17 43.97 -2.65
N GLU A 63 -4.85 45.08 -2.34
CA GLU A 63 -6.21 45.03 -1.78
C GLU A 63 -7.22 44.35 -2.72
N VAL A 64 -7.05 44.48 -4.03
CA VAL A 64 -7.89 43.82 -5.07
C VAL A 64 -7.84 42.30 -4.91
N LEU A 65 -6.75 41.74 -4.43
CA LEU A 65 -6.57 40.29 -4.22
C LEU A 65 -7.07 39.80 -2.86
N ARG A 66 -7.61 40.68 -2.00
CA ARG A 66 -8.04 40.32 -0.64
C ARG A 66 -9.16 39.27 -0.64
N ALA A 67 -10.17 39.44 -1.48
CA ALA A 67 -11.27 38.49 -1.57
C ALA A 67 -10.82 37.12 -2.09
N PRO A 68 -10.11 36.99 -3.22
CA PRO A 68 -9.57 35.72 -3.66
C PRO A 68 -8.58 35.10 -2.67
N ALA A 69 -7.74 35.88 -1.97
CA ALA A 69 -6.84 35.36 -0.94
C ALA A 69 -7.60 34.71 0.23
N VAL A 70 -8.72 35.29 0.64
CA VAL A 70 -9.60 34.69 1.66
C VAL A 70 -10.18 33.36 1.17
N VAL A 71 -10.73 33.31 -0.03
CA VAL A 71 -11.30 32.08 -0.63
C VAL A 71 -10.23 30.99 -0.72
N LEU A 72 -9.03 31.31 -1.24
CA LEU A 72 -7.93 30.37 -1.36
C LEU A 72 -7.44 29.87 0.01
N THR A 73 -7.47 30.73 1.03
CA THR A 73 -7.15 30.33 2.42
C THR A 73 -8.14 29.30 2.93
N PHE A 74 -9.44 29.49 2.73
CA PHE A 74 -10.43 28.48 3.14
C PHE A 74 -10.29 27.17 2.38
N LEU A 75 -10.04 27.24 1.07
CA LEU A 75 -9.78 26.04 0.24
C LEU A 75 -8.50 25.31 0.72
N PHE A 76 -7.44 26.05 1.04
CA PHE A 76 -6.22 25.46 1.60
C PHE A 76 -6.51 24.67 2.88
N TRP A 77 -7.23 25.27 3.85
CA TRP A 77 -7.56 24.58 5.08
C TRP A 77 -8.52 23.39 4.88
N ALA A 78 -9.46 23.47 3.94
CA ALA A 78 -10.32 22.35 3.57
C ALA A 78 -9.48 21.16 3.03
N VAL A 79 -8.50 21.43 2.17
CA VAL A 79 -7.57 20.40 1.66
C VAL A 79 -6.70 19.84 2.78
N VAL A 80 -6.18 20.67 3.68
CA VAL A 80 -5.39 20.22 4.83
C VAL A 80 -6.20 19.28 5.73
N LEU A 81 -7.46 19.63 6.02
CA LEU A 81 -8.36 18.79 6.82
C LEU A 81 -8.68 17.46 6.11
N LEU A 82 -8.96 17.51 4.81
CA LEU A 82 -9.19 16.30 4.01
C LEU A 82 -7.98 15.37 4.03
N LEU A 83 -6.80 15.88 3.70
CA LEU A 83 -5.57 15.09 3.70
C LEU A 83 -5.20 14.60 5.09
N GLY A 84 -5.44 15.38 6.14
CA GLY A 84 -5.27 14.97 7.53
C GLY A 84 -6.19 13.81 7.93
N GLY A 85 -7.45 13.83 7.47
CA GLY A 85 -8.39 12.73 7.64
C GLY A 85 -7.94 11.46 6.92
N VAL A 86 -7.51 11.57 5.66
CA VAL A 86 -6.97 10.45 4.89
C VAL A 86 -5.70 9.91 5.54
N PHE A 87 -4.76 10.78 5.93
CA PHE A 87 -3.54 10.39 6.64
C PHE A 87 -3.85 9.58 7.91
N THR A 88 -4.83 10.03 8.70
CA THR A 88 -5.24 9.32 9.91
C THR A 88 -5.73 7.91 9.61
N GLN A 89 -6.51 7.72 8.53
CA GLN A 89 -6.97 6.39 8.10
C GLN A 89 -5.81 5.50 7.63
N VAL A 90 -4.92 6.05 6.80
CA VAL A 90 -3.73 5.33 6.30
C VAL A 90 -2.83 4.94 7.47
N TYR A 91 -2.55 5.86 8.38
CA TYR A 91 -1.70 5.61 9.55
C TYR A 91 -2.28 4.55 10.49
N ARG A 92 -3.57 4.64 10.81
CA ARG A 92 -4.26 3.66 11.66
C ARG A 92 -4.28 2.27 11.02
N ALA A 93 -4.56 2.18 9.73
CA ALA A 93 -4.55 0.91 9.01
C ALA A 93 -3.17 0.25 9.01
N GLY A 94 -2.10 1.05 8.83
CA GLY A 94 -0.73 0.55 8.86
C GLY A 94 -0.26 0.05 10.23
N ARG A 95 -0.90 0.51 11.31
CA ARG A 95 -0.59 0.15 12.70
C ARG A 95 -1.58 -0.83 13.31
N ALA A 96 -2.61 -1.23 12.58
CA ALA A 96 -3.58 -2.22 13.04
C ALA A 96 -2.90 -3.59 13.16
N GLU A 97 -3.25 -4.33 14.20
CA GLU A 97 -2.81 -5.70 14.33
C GLU A 97 -3.52 -6.58 13.28
N PRO A 98 -2.79 -7.45 12.58
CA PRO A 98 -3.40 -8.41 11.66
C PRO A 98 -4.25 -9.42 12.43
N GLN A 99 -5.29 -9.95 11.77
CA GLN A 99 -6.06 -11.07 12.33
C GLN A 99 -5.14 -12.29 12.52
N LYS A 100 -5.39 -13.07 13.55
CA LYS A 100 -4.71 -14.34 13.80
C LYS A 100 -5.37 -15.47 13.00
N ASP A 101 -4.63 -16.56 12.84
CA ASP A 101 -5.12 -17.78 12.18
C ASP A 101 -5.64 -17.51 10.77
N ALA A 102 -4.86 -16.74 9.98
CA ALA A 102 -5.17 -16.54 8.58
C ALA A 102 -4.88 -17.81 7.77
N ASP A 103 -5.77 -18.09 6.81
CA ASP A 103 -5.58 -19.20 5.88
C ASP A 103 -4.47 -18.86 4.87
N TYR A 104 -4.45 -17.60 4.40
CA TYR A 104 -3.47 -17.12 3.44
C TYR A 104 -2.87 -15.77 3.81
N VAL A 105 -1.60 -15.61 3.44
CA VAL A 105 -0.81 -14.39 3.60
C VAL A 105 -0.37 -13.90 2.23
N ILE A 106 -1.02 -12.88 1.67
CA ILE A 106 -0.60 -12.27 0.40
C ILE A 106 0.52 -11.28 0.69
N VAL A 107 1.73 -11.59 0.23
CA VAL A 107 2.90 -10.71 0.35
C VAL A 107 3.04 -9.91 -0.94
N LEU A 108 2.73 -8.61 -0.88
CA LEU A 108 2.80 -7.76 -2.06
C LEU A 108 4.24 -7.42 -2.43
N GLY A 109 4.53 -7.53 -3.70
CA GLY A 109 5.81 -7.20 -4.28
C GLY A 109 6.18 -5.72 -4.18
N ALA A 110 7.45 -5.46 -4.28
CA ALA A 110 8.07 -4.15 -4.45
C ALA A 110 9.38 -4.35 -5.20
N GLN A 111 10.00 -3.26 -5.64
CA GLN A 111 11.18 -3.27 -6.50
C GLN A 111 12.27 -4.25 -6.05
N VAL A 112 12.83 -4.97 -7.03
CA VAL A 112 14.03 -5.80 -6.90
C VAL A 112 15.18 -5.10 -7.64
N ARG A 113 16.39 -5.16 -7.11
CA ARG A 113 17.61 -4.62 -7.74
C ARG A 113 18.47 -5.78 -8.25
N GLY A 114 18.36 -6.08 -9.53
CA GLY A 114 18.93 -7.31 -10.07
C GLY A 114 18.24 -8.54 -9.47
N THR A 115 18.89 -9.22 -8.53
CA THR A 115 18.33 -10.36 -7.77
C THR A 115 18.10 -10.04 -6.30
N VAL A 116 18.45 -8.82 -5.83
CA VAL A 116 18.37 -8.44 -4.41
C VAL A 116 17.11 -7.63 -4.15
N PRO A 117 16.28 -8.02 -3.17
CA PRO A 117 15.13 -7.22 -2.75
C PRO A 117 15.55 -5.81 -2.35
N SER A 118 14.74 -4.80 -2.70
CA SER A 118 14.90 -3.46 -2.12
C SER A 118 14.65 -3.51 -0.61
N LEU A 119 15.12 -2.50 0.13
CA LEU A 119 14.88 -2.41 1.58
C LEU A 119 13.38 -2.46 1.90
N VAL A 120 12.55 -1.86 1.05
CA VAL A 120 11.10 -1.86 1.17
C VAL A 120 10.53 -3.28 1.02
N LEU A 121 11.02 -4.05 0.06
CA LEU A 121 10.59 -5.44 -0.15
C LEU A 121 11.12 -6.36 0.96
N GLU A 122 12.37 -6.19 1.38
CA GLU A 122 12.96 -6.96 2.49
C GLU A 122 12.19 -6.78 3.81
N ALA A 123 11.70 -5.55 4.08
CA ALA A 123 10.85 -5.30 5.23
C ALA A 123 9.53 -6.10 5.18
N ARG A 124 8.89 -6.17 4.01
CA ARG A 124 7.67 -6.98 3.81
C ARG A 124 7.95 -8.47 4.01
N ILE A 125 9.04 -8.97 3.42
CA ILE A 125 9.44 -10.38 3.55
C ILE A 125 9.67 -10.75 5.02
N ARG A 126 10.43 -9.92 5.76
CA ARG A 126 10.66 -10.12 7.19
C ARG A 126 9.37 -10.13 7.98
N LYS A 127 8.48 -9.15 7.73
CA LYS A 127 7.20 -9.03 8.43
C LYS A 127 6.27 -10.20 8.14
N ALA A 128 6.25 -10.69 6.90
CA ALA A 128 5.50 -11.88 6.51
C ALA A 128 6.04 -13.14 7.20
N ALA A 129 7.37 -13.30 7.25
CA ALA A 129 7.99 -14.43 7.93
C ALA A 129 7.73 -14.42 9.44
N GLU A 130 7.75 -13.24 10.11
CA GLU A 130 7.38 -13.08 11.51
C GLU A 130 5.93 -13.57 11.73
N TYR A 131 4.99 -13.06 10.94
CA TYR A 131 3.59 -13.44 11.02
C TYR A 131 3.39 -14.96 10.80
N MET A 132 4.03 -15.54 9.78
CA MET A 132 3.90 -16.96 9.43
C MET A 132 4.52 -17.91 10.46
N LYS A 133 5.50 -17.46 11.24
CA LYS A 133 6.05 -18.23 12.38
C LYS A 133 5.06 -18.31 13.54
N GLU A 134 4.29 -17.24 13.76
CA GLU A 134 3.22 -17.20 14.76
C GLU A 134 1.95 -17.91 14.29
N ASN A 135 1.79 -18.11 12.97
CA ASN A 135 0.63 -18.75 12.33
C ASN A 135 1.11 -19.90 11.41
N PRO A 136 1.43 -21.07 11.98
CA PRO A 136 2.10 -22.18 11.27
C PRO A 136 1.25 -22.78 10.13
N ASP A 137 -0.07 -22.67 10.17
CA ASP A 137 -0.97 -23.22 9.16
C ASP A 137 -1.18 -22.29 7.96
N ALA A 138 -0.77 -21.02 8.07
CA ALA A 138 -0.93 -20.03 7.02
C ALA A 138 -0.06 -20.33 5.79
N ILE A 139 -0.63 -20.18 4.60
CA ILE A 139 0.06 -20.33 3.31
C ILE A 139 0.37 -18.92 2.72
N ALA A 140 1.62 -18.67 2.34
CA ALA A 140 2.00 -17.43 1.68
C ALA A 140 1.66 -17.48 0.19
N VAL A 141 1.14 -16.37 -0.34
CA VAL A 141 1.13 -16.07 -1.78
C VAL A 141 2.14 -14.96 -2.01
N ALA A 142 3.29 -15.30 -2.56
CA ALA A 142 4.30 -14.35 -2.99
C ALA A 142 3.85 -13.75 -4.32
N SER A 143 3.45 -12.46 -4.31
CA SER A 143 2.81 -11.82 -5.46
C SER A 143 3.60 -10.60 -5.95
N GLY A 144 3.96 -10.62 -7.23
CA GLY A 144 4.66 -9.55 -7.92
C GLY A 144 5.41 -10.02 -9.15
N GLY A 145 5.17 -9.37 -10.28
CA GLY A 145 5.84 -9.66 -11.55
C GLY A 145 7.29 -9.21 -11.59
N GLN A 146 7.87 -9.20 -12.77
CA GLN A 146 9.23 -8.75 -13.02
C GLN A 146 9.22 -7.34 -13.59
N GLY A 147 9.74 -6.38 -12.84
CA GLY A 147 9.85 -4.99 -13.25
C GLY A 147 11.04 -4.74 -14.21
N THR A 148 11.05 -3.55 -14.80
CA THR A 148 12.14 -3.14 -15.70
C THR A 148 13.47 -3.05 -14.95
N GLY A 149 14.47 -3.79 -15.42
CA GLY A 149 15.83 -3.84 -14.83
C GLY A 149 15.96 -4.84 -13.68
N GLU A 150 14.94 -5.66 -13.43
CA GLU A 150 14.98 -6.78 -12.50
C GLU A 150 15.39 -8.06 -13.23
N LEU A 151 16.18 -8.91 -12.58
CA LEU A 151 16.64 -10.19 -13.14
C LEU A 151 15.75 -11.36 -12.70
N ILE A 152 14.97 -11.20 -11.66
CA ILE A 152 13.97 -12.14 -11.17
C ILE A 152 12.67 -11.40 -10.88
N SER A 153 11.54 -12.10 -10.79
CA SER A 153 10.26 -11.50 -10.37
C SER A 153 10.30 -11.11 -8.89
N GLU A 154 9.47 -10.14 -8.51
CA GLU A 154 9.29 -9.76 -7.12
C GLU A 154 8.77 -10.95 -6.30
N ALA A 155 7.88 -11.78 -6.88
CA ALA A 155 7.39 -13.01 -6.26
C ALA A 155 8.52 -14.02 -5.97
N GLU A 156 9.44 -14.21 -6.90
CA GLU A 156 10.59 -15.10 -6.68
C GLU A 156 11.52 -14.56 -5.59
N ALA A 157 11.76 -13.25 -5.56
CA ALA A 157 12.53 -12.61 -4.51
C ALA A 157 11.87 -12.77 -3.12
N ILE A 158 10.53 -12.67 -3.05
CA ILE A 158 9.76 -12.92 -1.82
C ILE A 158 9.91 -14.38 -1.39
N LYS A 159 9.74 -15.35 -2.30
CA LYS A 159 9.87 -16.78 -2.00
C LYS A 159 11.24 -17.10 -1.43
N GLN A 160 12.31 -16.67 -2.12
CA GLN A 160 13.69 -16.89 -1.65
C GLN A 160 13.93 -16.24 -0.27
N GLY A 161 13.38 -15.05 -0.06
CA GLY A 161 13.46 -14.37 1.22
C GLY A 161 12.73 -15.11 2.35
N LEU A 162 11.51 -15.58 2.11
CA LEU A 162 10.73 -16.34 3.10
C LEU A 162 11.43 -17.67 3.46
N ILE A 163 11.99 -18.38 2.48
CA ILE A 163 12.77 -19.60 2.71
C ILE A 163 14.01 -19.28 3.57
N ARG A 164 14.74 -18.19 3.26
CA ARG A 164 15.88 -17.70 4.06
C ARG A 164 15.50 -17.41 5.51
N TYR A 165 14.27 -16.93 5.77
CA TYR A 165 13.71 -16.72 7.11
C TYR A 165 13.14 -17.99 7.75
N GLY A 166 13.25 -19.17 7.11
CA GLY A 166 12.88 -20.47 7.67
C GLY A 166 11.42 -20.87 7.41
N ILE A 167 10.74 -20.27 6.44
CA ILE A 167 9.42 -20.71 6.00
C ILE A 167 9.60 -21.86 5.00
N ALA A 168 8.87 -22.96 5.20
CA ALA A 168 8.95 -24.14 4.34
C ALA A 168 8.45 -23.83 2.92
N PRO A 169 9.16 -24.29 1.86
CA PRO A 169 8.80 -23.99 0.47
C PRO A 169 7.38 -24.40 0.08
N GLU A 170 6.87 -25.48 0.69
CA GLU A 170 5.52 -26.03 0.45
C GLU A 170 4.41 -25.07 0.93
N ARG A 171 4.75 -24.14 1.80
CA ARG A 171 3.85 -23.10 2.30
C ARG A 171 3.88 -21.82 1.48
N ILE A 172 4.53 -21.80 0.29
CA ILE A 172 4.73 -20.61 -0.49
C ILE A 172 4.25 -20.84 -1.93
N LEU A 173 3.14 -20.21 -2.27
CA LEU A 173 2.61 -20.14 -3.63
C LEU A 173 3.18 -18.92 -4.36
N LEU A 174 3.35 -19.02 -5.68
CA LEU A 174 3.90 -17.94 -6.50
C LEU A 174 2.84 -17.34 -7.42
N GLU A 175 2.80 -16.00 -7.46
CA GLU A 175 2.11 -15.21 -8.45
C GLU A 175 3.12 -14.21 -9.04
N ALA A 176 3.58 -14.41 -10.26
CA ALA A 176 4.70 -13.68 -10.87
C ALA A 176 4.32 -12.89 -12.15
N GLN A 177 3.03 -12.63 -12.38
CA GLN A 177 2.56 -11.99 -13.61
C GLN A 177 2.07 -10.54 -13.40
N SER A 178 1.75 -10.18 -12.16
CA SER A 178 1.15 -8.89 -11.82
C SER A 178 2.13 -7.73 -12.04
N THR A 179 1.60 -6.60 -12.52
CA THR A 179 2.32 -5.34 -12.77
C THR A 179 1.76 -4.18 -11.94
N SER A 180 0.71 -4.42 -11.16
CA SER A 180 0.04 -3.43 -10.32
C SER A 180 -0.53 -4.06 -9.05
N THR A 181 -0.78 -3.24 -8.03
CA THR A 181 -1.41 -3.73 -6.77
C THR A 181 -2.76 -4.39 -7.01
N LEU A 182 -3.55 -3.88 -7.96
CA LEU A 182 -4.83 -4.48 -8.31
C LEU A 182 -4.64 -5.89 -8.90
N GLU A 183 -3.67 -6.05 -9.79
CA GLU A 183 -3.33 -7.35 -10.39
C GLU A 183 -2.75 -8.30 -9.36
N ASN A 184 -1.88 -7.81 -8.44
CA ASN A 184 -1.41 -8.62 -7.31
C ASN A 184 -2.58 -9.26 -6.57
N ILE A 185 -3.60 -8.49 -6.21
CA ILE A 185 -4.77 -8.99 -5.49
C ILE A 185 -5.60 -9.96 -6.36
N ARG A 186 -5.88 -9.60 -7.61
CA ARG A 186 -6.69 -10.43 -8.52
C ARG A 186 -6.01 -11.76 -8.88
N PHE A 187 -4.73 -11.73 -9.19
CA PHE A 187 -4.01 -12.95 -9.55
C PHE A 187 -3.72 -13.81 -8.32
N SER A 188 -3.50 -13.20 -7.15
CA SER A 188 -3.44 -13.95 -5.90
C SER A 188 -4.75 -14.68 -5.59
N SER A 189 -5.92 -14.08 -5.88
CA SER A 189 -7.20 -14.79 -5.69
C SER A 189 -7.31 -16.03 -6.58
N ALA A 190 -6.83 -15.97 -7.82
CA ALA A 190 -6.79 -17.10 -8.73
C ALA A 190 -5.86 -18.23 -8.22
N VAL A 191 -4.68 -17.86 -7.70
CA VAL A 191 -3.72 -18.81 -7.12
C VAL A 191 -4.31 -19.47 -5.87
N ILE A 192 -5.00 -18.72 -5.01
CA ILE A 192 -5.69 -19.25 -3.81
C ILE A 192 -6.81 -20.20 -4.23
N SER A 193 -7.64 -19.81 -5.22
CA SER A 193 -8.73 -20.68 -5.73
C SER A 193 -8.19 -22.01 -6.25
N ALA A 194 -7.10 -21.99 -7.01
CA ALA A 194 -6.47 -23.20 -7.53
C ALA A 194 -5.94 -24.10 -6.40
N ASN A 195 -5.32 -23.53 -5.38
CA ASN A 195 -4.84 -24.28 -4.23
C ASN A 195 -5.97 -24.89 -3.38
N GLU A 196 -7.08 -24.17 -3.18
CA GLU A 196 -8.26 -24.70 -2.49
C GLU A 196 -8.91 -25.83 -3.29
N GLN A 197 -8.95 -25.72 -4.61
CA GLN A 197 -9.44 -26.78 -5.48
C GLN A 197 -8.58 -28.06 -5.40
N GLU A 198 -7.25 -27.92 -5.38
CA GLU A 198 -6.31 -29.02 -5.21
C GLU A 198 -6.53 -29.73 -3.85
N LYS A 199 -6.56 -28.97 -2.75
CA LYS A 199 -6.85 -29.52 -1.42
C LYS A 199 -8.18 -30.25 -1.33
N LEU A 200 -9.21 -29.72 -2.01
CA LEU A 200 -10.52 -30.37 -2.04
C LEU A 200 -10.48 -31.71 -2.78
N SER A 201 -9.83 -31.74 -3.95
CA SER A 201 -9.66 -32.95 -4.75
C SER A 201 -8.88 -34.05 -3.99
N ASP A 202 -7.81 -33.66 -3.29
CA ASP A 202 -7.02 -34.60 -2.47
C ASP A 202 -7.82 -35.17 -1.32
N ARG A 203 -8.60 -34.37 -0.62
CA ARG A 203 -9.51 -34.83 0.43
C ARG A 203 -10.55 -35.85 -0.09
N MET A 204 -11.06 -35.62 -1.29
CA MET A 204 -12.02 -36.53 -1.93
C MET A 204 -11.38 -37.84 -2.38
N CYS A 205 -10.15 -37.81 -2.93
CA CYS A 205 -9.39 -39.00 -3.26
C CYS A 205 -9.13 -39.88 -2.01
N ILE A 206 -8.81 -39.27 -0.87
CA ILE A 206 -8.54 -39.97 0.39
C ILE A 206 -9.84 -40.55 0.99
N ALA A 207 -10.98 -39.87 0.82
CA ALA A 207 -12.28 -40.30 1.34
C ALA A 207 -12.89 -41.47 0.56
N GLY A 208 -12.26 -42.01 -0.48
CA GLY A 208 -12.69 -43.21 -1.22
C GLY A 208 -13.99 -43.00 -1.99
N GLY A 209 -14.07 -41.96 -2.82
CA GLY A 209 -15.28 -41.52 -3.51
C GLY A 209 -15.94 -42.61 -4.36
N ASN A 210 -17.13 -43.03 -3.99
CA ASN A 210 -18.03 -43.78 -4.83
C ASN A 210 -18.56 -42.88 -5.97
N ASN A 211 -18.67 -43.41 -7.17
CA ASN A 211 -19.01 -42.75 -8.44
C ASN A 211 -20.34 -41.93 -8.48
N LYS A 212 -21.05 -41.79 -7.34
CA LYS A 212 -22.27 -40.96 -7.22
C LYS A 212 -22.01 -39.49 -6.82
N ASP A 213 -20.76 -39.20 -6.41
CA ASP A 213 -20.42 -37.86 -5.91
C ASP A 213 -19.85 -36.96 -7.01
N ALA A 214 -19.70 -37.45 -8.25
CA ALA A 214 -19.12 -36.70 -9.36
C ALA A 214 -19.96 -35.47 -9.79
N GLU A 215 -21.27 -35.54 -9.65
CA GLU A 215 -22.19 -34.44 -10.00
C GLU A 215 -22.17 -33.33 -8.91
N THR A 216 -22.04 -33.76 -7.64
CA THR A 216 -21.84 -32.86 -6.50
C THR A 216 -20.48 -32.15 -6.56
N VAL A 217 -19.46 -32.79 -7.17
CA VAL A 217 -18.11 -32.24 -7.38
C VAL A 217 -18.13 -31.10 -8.39
N ALA A 218 -18.88 -31.19 -9.49
CA ALA A 218 -18.99 -30.17 -10.50
C ALA A 218 -19.60 -28.87 -9.92
N ASP A 219 -20.62 -28.98 -9.06
CA ASP A 219 -21.22 -27.83 -8.38
C ASP A 219 -20.26 -27.24 -7.31
N THR A 220 -19.47 -28.09 -6.62
CA THR A 220 -18.48 -27.64 -5.63
C THR A 220 -17.26 -26.97 -6.29
N VAL A 221 -16.86 -27.44 -7.48
CA VAL A 221 -15.79 -26.83 -8.28
C VAL A 221 -16.20 -25.45 -8.81
N ALA A 222 -17.48 -25.24 -9.12
CA ALA A 222 -18.01 -23.92 -9.50
C ALA A 222 -17.94 -22.91 -8.34
N ASP A 223 -17.88 -23.37 -7.08
CA ASP A 223 -17.86 -22.53 -5.87
C ASP A 223 -16.43 -22.29 -5.31
N THR A 224 -15.37 -22.78 -5.96
CA THR A 224 -13.98 -22.59 -5.47
C THR A 224 -13.55 -21.13 -5.46
N ALA A 225 -14.08 -20.28 -6.35
CA ALA A 225 -13.90 -18.84 -6.28
C ALA A 225 -14.55 -18.28 -4.99
N GLY A 226 -15.71 -18.80 -4.58
CA GLY A 226 -16.35 -18.47 -3.31
C GLY A 226 -15.50 -18.85 -2.10
N LEU A 227 -14.83 -20.00 -2.12
CA LEU A 227 -13.95 -20.44 -1.04
C LEU A 227 -12.74 -19.52 -0.86
N ALA A 228 -12.08 -19.11 -1.95
CA ALA A 228 -10.97 -18.17 -1.88
C ALA A 228 -11.40 -16.82 -1.27
N TYR A 229 -12.59 -16.34 -1.62
CA TYR A 229 -13.10 -15.08 -1.10
C TYR A 229 -13.61 -15.18 0.35
N ALA A 230 -13.99 -16.36 0.83
CA ALA A 230 -14.38 -16.61 2.21
C ALA A 230 -13.18 -16.82 3.15
N SER A 231 -12.01 -17.21 2.61
CA SER A 231 -10.79 -17.44 3.39
C SER A 231 -10.34 -16.18 4.16
N LYS A 232 -9.72 -16.39 5.31
CA LYS A 232 -9.11 -15.31 6.10
C LYS A 232 -7.79 -14.92 5.47
N ILE A 233 -7.72 -13.70 4.96
CA ILE A 233 -6.56 -13.19 4.24
C ILE A 233 -5.84 -12.11 5.05
N VAL A 234 -4.53 -12.25 5.18
CA VAL A 234 -3.64 -11.17 5.66
C VAL A 234 -2.85 -10.62 4.47
N VAL A 235 -2.97 -9.33 4.20
CA VAL A 235 -2.18 -8.65 3.16
C VAL A 235 -0.98 -8.00 3.82
N VAL A 236 0.23 -8.48 3.51
CA VAL A 236 1.50 -7.94 4.00
C VAL A 236 2.04 -6.93 2.99
N THR A 237 2.19 -5.70 3.45
CA THR A 237 2.79 -4.60 2.69
C THR A 237 3.39 -3.58 3.65
N ASN A 238 3.97 -2.47 3.15
CA ASN A 238 4.45 -1.43 4.06
C ASN A 238 3.28 -0.68 4.72
N ASP A 239 3.49 -0.18 5.92
CA ASP A 239 2.48 0.45 6.77
C ASP A 239 1.67 1.54 6.05
N PHE A 240 2.36 2.41 5.30
CA PHE A 240 1.70 3.46 4.51
C PHE A 240 0.77 2.92 3.40
N HIS A 241 0.96 1.69 2.93
CA HIS A 241 0.22 1.09 1.82
C HIS A 241 -0.93 0.16 2.25
N VAL A 242 -0.98 -0.24 3.52
CA VAL A 242 -1.97 -1.20 4.06
C VAL A 242 -3.41 -0.78 3.78
N TYR A 243 -3.74 0.50 4.02
CA TYR A 243 -5.10 1.01 3.82
C TYR A 243 -5.60 0.75 2.40
N ARG A 244 -4.82 1.11 1.39
CA ARG A 244 -5.19 0.95 -0.01
C ARG A 244 -5.22 -0.51 -0.43
N ALA A 245 -4.24 -1.32 -0.04
CA ALA A 245 -4.17 -2.73 -0.39
C ALA A 245 -5.37 -3.53 0.18
N THR A 246 -5.73 -3.31 1.44
CA THR A 246 -6.88 -3.99 2.05
C THR A 246 -8.22 -3.54 1.46
N ARG A 247 -8.35 -2.27 1.09
CA ARG A 247 -9.56 -1.77 0.38
C ARG A 247 -9.69 -2.40 -1.00
N LEU A 248 -8.60 -2.48 -1.76
CA LEU A 248 -8.59 -3.16 -3.05
C LEU A 248 -8.94 -4.65 -2.91
N ALA A 249 -8.41 -5.35 -1.90
CA ALA A 249 -8.75 -6.74 -1.67
C ALA A 249 -10.25 -6.93 -1.37
N LYS A 250 -10.82 -6.12 -0.47
CA LYS A 250 -12.26 -6.15 -0.16
C LYS A 250 -13.12 -5.86 -1.39
N LYS A 251 -12.74 -4.87 -2.21
CA LYS A 251 -13.48 -4.52 -3.43
C LYS A 251 -13.41 -5.63 -4.50
N ASN A 252 -12.34 -6.42 -4.50
CA ASN A 252 -12.18 -7.56 -5.40
C ASN A 252 -12.76 -8.87 -4.85
N GLY A 253 -13.60 -8.82 -3.81
CA GLY A 253 -14.42 -9.92 -3.35
C GLY A 253 -13.97 -10.60 -2.07
N PHE A 254 -12.75 -10.38 -1.58
CA PHE A 254 -12.31 -10.96 -0.32
C PHE A 254 -13.10 -10.40 0.87
N GLN A 255 -13.77 -11.29 1.62
CA GLN A 255 -14.66 -10.90 2.72
C GLN A 255 -13.89 -10.65 4.03
N ASN A 256 -12.93 -11.52 4.34
CA ASN A 256 -12.19 -11.54 5.59
C ASN A 256 -10.74 -11.06 5.39
N VAL A 257 -10.53 -9.75 5.25
CA VAL A 257 -9.21 -9.18 4.98
C VAL A 257 -8.75 -8.30 6.12
N SER A 258 -7.54 -8.55 6.58
CA SER A 258 -6.78 -7.65 7.44
C SER A 258 -5.43 -7.30 6.80
N GLY A 259 -4.80 -6.23 7.28
CA GLY A 259 -3.49 -5.80 6.81
C GLY A 259 -2.41 -6.07 7.85
N CYS A 260 -1.21 -6.35 7.38
CA CYS A 260 -0.02 -6.46 8.21
C CYS A 260 1.05 -5.49 7.68
N GLY A 261 1.25 -4.38 8.40
CA GLY A 261 2.15 -3.31 8.02
C GLY A 261 3.59 -3.63 8.35
N ALA A 262 4.47 -3.64 7.34
CA ALA A 262 5.90 -3.66 7.53
C ALA A 262 6.39 -2.23 7.76
N THR A 263 6.94 -1.95 8.93
CA THR A 263 7.47 -0.63 9.29
C THR A 263 8.97 -0.66 9.23
N ASP A 264 9.56 0.28 8.50
CA ASP A 264 10.98 0.58 8.54
C ASP A 264 11.18 2.09 8.57
N ALA A 265 12.16 2.53 9.38
CA ALA A 265 12.50 3.95 9.53
C ALA A 265 13.38 4.41 8.35
N PHE A 266 12.79 4.58 7.18
CA PHE A 266 13.48 5.19 6.04
C PHE A 266 13.35 6.70 6.05
N ALA A 267 14.40 7.40 5.64
CA ALA A 267 14.36 8.86 5.46
C ALA A 267 13.25 9.32 4.50
N VAL A 268 12.80 8.43 3.62
CA VAL A 268 11.74 8.69 2.62
C VAL A 268 10.32 8.30 3.11
N THR A 269 10.14 7.87 4.34
CA THR A 269 8.84 7.42 4.87
C THR A 269 7.75 8.49 4.74
N ILE A 270 8.06 9.75 5.08
CA ILE A 270 7.12 10.88 4.95
C ILE A 270 6.65 11.03 3.50
N GLN A 271 7.57 10.92 2.54
CA GLN A 271 7.27 10.99 1.11
C GLN A 271 6.31 9.89 0.68
N TYR A 272 6.48 8.67 1.19
CA TYR A 272 5.60 7.56 0.90
C TYR A 272 4.19 7.79 1.47
N TYR A 273 4.08 8.27 2.70
CA TYR A 273 2.77 8.62 3.28
C TYR A 273 2.06 9.71 2.49
N VAL A 274 2.75 10.79 2.11
CA VAL A 274 2.18 11.87 1.30
C VAL A 274 1.69 11.33 -0.06
N ARG A 275 2.52 10.54 -0.74
CA ARG A 275 2.17 9.91 -2.01
C ARG A 275 0.94 9.00 -1.87
N GLU A 276 0.87 8.20 -0.83
CA GLU A 276 -0.28 7.31 -0.59
C GLU A 276 -1.56 8.08 -0.27
N CYS A 277 -1.49 9.15 0.54
CA CYS A 277 -2.66 10.00 0.79
C CYS A 277 -3.23 10.59 -0.51
N ILE A 278 -2.36 11.09 -1.39
CA ILE A 278 -2.77 11.59 -2.71
C ILE A 278 -3.34 10.45 -3.56
N GLY A 279 -2.68 9.28 -3.56
CA GLY A 279 -3.13 8.09 -4.27
C GLY A 279 -4.53 7.65 -3.84
N VAL A 280 -4.79 7.57 -2.54
CA VAL A 280 -6.11 7.22 -1.98
C VAL A 280 -7.20 8.21 -2.41
N VAL A 281 -6.92 9.52 -2.38
CA VAL A 281 -7.87 10.54 -2.84
C VAL A 281 -8.18 10.37 -4.34
N LEU A 282 -7.15 10.17 -5.16
CA LEU A 282 -7.33 9.98 -6.60
C LEU A 282 -8.11 8.70 -6.93
N GLU A 283 -7.84 7.61 -6.24
CA GLU A 283 -8.55 6.34 -6.43
C GLU A 283 -10.00 6.43 -5.95
N PHE A 284 -10.25 7.16 -4.86
CA PHE A 284 -11.62 7.45 -4.41
C PHE A 284 -12.40 8.26 -5.46
N LEU A 285 -11.80 9.30 -6.04
CA LEU A 285 -12.42 10.09 -7.10
C LEU A 285 -12.70 9.28 -8.39
N ARG A 286 -11.88 8.25 -8.67
CA ARG A 286 -12.07 7.31 -9.79
C ARG A 286 -13.06 6.19 -9.47
N GLY A 287 -13.52 6.08 -8.24
CA GLY A 287 -14.38 4.99 -7.78
C GLY A 287 -13.65 3.63 -7.74
N THR A 288 -12.33 3.59 -7.61
CA THR A 288 -11.53 2.36 -7.58
C THR A 288 -11.26 1.84 -6.17
N VAL A 289 -11.44 2.65 -5.14
CA VAL A 289 -11.27 2.31 -3.71
C VAL A 289 -12.46 2.75 -2.87
#